data_53b5b288afe7565be1a2732b55c607b0
#
_entry.id   53b5b288afe7565be1a2732b55c607b0
#
_cell.length_a   1.000
_cell.length_b   1.000
_cell.length_c   1.000
_cell.angle_alpha   90.00
_cell.angle_beta   90.00
_cell.angle_gamma   90.00
#
_symmetry.space_group_name_H-M   'P 1'
#
loop_
_entity.id
_entity.type
_entity.pdbx_description
1 polymer ?
#
loop_
_entity_poly.entity_id
_entity_poly.type
_entity_poly.pdbx_seq_one_letter_code
_entity_poly.pdbx_strand_id
1 'polypeptide(L)'
;MIVGGQASVSFAIPARNTYVRAVKRIISIFLFSLLAFAAPAGAQEAATSLWSKGDYSSLRLIAGPTAPSGKQRVGVEIVMAPGYKTYWRSPGDFGVPPVFDWSGSANVGGLDVRWPAPERFEDASGYSVGYIGEVVIPISVKPADPAKPVTLVLKLDYAVCEKICIPAKGEARLWLEPGVTAVSSPRLERFEEQVPNAVKIGPNKDKPSILDAKIAEGSGDPVLKLVLRASPDGSVDDVFVEGPGSWSFGKPVLRPQPDGTIIATVKMSERPKSAAGPVPFIITVRGKPAAVETRLELDIPAAKP
;
A
#
# COMPACT_ATOMS: atom_id res chain seq x y z
N MET A 1 -19.71 -9.58 -114.23
CA MET A 1 -20.86 -9.15 -113.41
C MET A 1 -20.93 -10.04 -112.23
N ILE A 2 -20.42 -9.59 -111.10
CA ILE A 2 -20.39 -10.39 -109.91
C ILE A 2 -20.82 -9.47 -108.77
N VAL A 3 -21.89 -9.83 -108.13
CA VAL A 3 -22.41 -9.13 -106.95
C VAL A 3 -21.92 -9.86 -105.71
N GLY A 4 -21.18 -9.14 -104.89
CA GLY A 4 -20.69 -9.66 -103.64
C GLY A 4 -21.73 -9.47 -102.52
N GLY A 5 -21.97 -10.54 -101.78
CA GLY A 5 -22.75 -10.50 -100.54
C GLY A 5 -21.84 -10.40 -99.35
N GLN A 6 -22.00 -9.35 -98.57
CA GLN A 6 -21.33 -9.24 -97.28
C GLN A 6 -22.23 -9.80 -96.16
N ALA A 7 -21.74 -10.80 -95.42
CA ALA A 7 -22.37 -11.32 -94.22
C ALA A 7 -21.87 -10.54 -93.04
N SER A 8 -22.73 -9.81 -92.35
CA SER A 8 -22.46 -9.13 -91.11
C SER A 8 -22.68 -10.06 -89.91
N VAL A 9 -21.64 -10.37 -89.17
CA VAL A 9 -21.72 -11.12 -87.96
C VAL A 9 -21.92 -10.13 -86.79
N SER A 10 -23.10 -10.19 -86.18
CA SER A 10 -23.45 -9.38 -85.04
C SER A 10 -22.94 -10.10 -83.74
N PHE A 11 -21.93 -9.56 -83.14
CA PHE A 11 -21.49 -9.98 -81.75
C PHE A 11 -22.35 -9.27 -80.70
N ALA A 12 -23.22 -10.04 -80.04
CA ALA A 12 -23.91 -9.54 -78.88
C ALA A 12 -23.00 -9.52 -77.67
N ILE A 13 -22.73 -8.34 -77.13
CA ILE A 13 -21.99 -8.15 -75.88
C ILE A 13 -22.96 -8.35 -74.69
N PRO A 14 -22.74 -9.31 -73.76
CA PRO A 14 -23.62 -9.46 -72.63
C PRO A 14 -23.42 -8.29 -71.62
N ALA A 15 -24.55 -7.80 -71.10
CA ALA A 15 -24.66 -6.62 -70.31
C ALA A 15 -23.77 -6.71 -68.99
N ARG A 16 -22.95 -5.71 -68.84
CA ARG A 16 -21.97 -5.49 -67.72
C ARG A 16 -22.59 -5.40 -66.34
N ASN A 17 -23.87 -5.66 -66.13
CA ASN A 17 -24.59 -5.28 -64.91
C ASN A 17 -24.76 -6.40 -63.85
N THR A 18 -24.49 -7.65 -64.21
CA THR A 18 -24.71 -8.80 -63.31
C THR A 18 -23.53 -9.02 -62.38
N TYR A 19 -22.29 -8.76 -62.78
CA TYR A 19 -21.09 -8.93 -61.95
C TYR A 19 -20.96 -7.86 -60.86
N VAL A 20 -21.38 -6.62 -61.15
CA VAL A 20 -21.27 -5.51 -60.15
C VAL A 20 -22.25 -5.69 -59.00
N ARG A 21 -23.42 -6.33 -59.26
CA ARG A 21 -24.37 -6.59 -58.13
C ARG A 21 -23.95 -7.76 -57.24
N ALA A 22 -23.30 -8.79 -57.82
CA ALA A 22 -22.76 -9.91 -57.00
C ALA A 22 -21.60 -9.49 -56.11
N VAL A 23 -20.64 -8.70 -56.64
CA VAL A 23 -19.49 -8.20 -55.88
C VAL A 23 -19.92 -7.25 -54.78
N LYS A 24 -20.88 -6.35 -55.00
CA LYS A 24 -21.41 -5.45 -53.94
C LYS A 24 -22.10 -6.21 -52.81
N ARG A 25 -22.80 -7.31 -53.09
CA ARG A 25 -23.45 -8.14 -52.05
C ARG A 25 -22.42 -8.93 -51.22
N ILE A 26 -21.36 -9.46 -51.83
CA ILE A 26 -20.31 -10.19 -51.13
C ILE A 26 -19.49 -9.23 -50.27
N ILE A 27 -19.13 -8.04 -50.74
CA ILE A 27 -18.40 -7.05 -49.95
C ILE A 27 -19.24 -6.52 -48.80
N SER A 28 -20.56 -6.31 -48.96
CA SER A 28 -21.46 -5.88 -47.87
C SER A 28 -21.61 -6.96 -46.78
N ILE A 29 -21.64 -8.25 -47.13
CA ILE A 29 -21.73 -9.35 -46.18
C ILE A 29 -20.42 -9.50 -45.42
N PHE A 30 -19.25 -9.32 -46.05
CA PHE A 30 -17.95 -9.36 -45.40
C PHE A 30 -17.69 -8.14 -44.49
N LEU A 31 -18.16 -6.94 -44.87
CA LEU A 31 -18.04 -5.75 -44.01
C LEU A 31 -18.96 -5.82 -42.77
N PHE A 32 -20.14 -6.46 -42.92
CA PHE A 32 -21.06 -6.62 -41.77
C PHE A 32 -20.62 -7.72 -40.79
N SER A 33 -19.87 -8.74 -41.25
CA SER A 33 -19.32 -9.79 -40.42
C SER A 33 -18.08 -9.31 -39.58
N LEU A 34 -17.37 -8.27 -40.03
CA LEU A 34 -16.20 -7.75 -39.31
C LEU A 34 -16.57 -6.76 -38.18
N LEU A 35 -17.82 -6.24 -38.17
CA LEU A 35 -18.29 -5.34 -37.12
C LEU A 35 -18.87 -6.08 -35.89
N ALA A 36 -18.99 -7.40 -35.91
CA ALA A 36 -19.69 -8.16 -34.87
C ALA A 36 -18.75 -8.69 -33.74
N PHE A 37 -17.45 -8.39 -33.77
CA PHE A 37 -16.48 -8.88 -32.77
C PHE A 37 -15.66 -7.81 -32.05
N ALA A 38 -16.13 -6.59 -31.98
CA ALA A 38 -15.66 -5.66 -30.99
C ALA A 38 -16.50 -5.90 -29.71
N ALA A 39 -16.25 -7.00 -29.00
CA ALA A 39 -16.64 -7.07 -27.62
C ALA A 39 -15.97 -5.86 -26.93
N PRO A 40 -16.72 -5.01 -26.22
CA PRO A 40 -16.07 -3.98 -25.41
C PRO A 40 -15.13 -4.74 -24.47
N ALA A 41 -13.82 -4.51 -24.58
CA ALA A 41 -12.91 -4.81 -23.50
C ALA A 41 -13.41 -3.96 -22.32
N GLY A 42 -14.31 -4.53 -21.54
CA GLY A 42 -14.77 -3.92 -20.30
C GLY A 42 -13.52 -3.64 -19.50
N ALA A 43 -13.16 -2.38 -19.36
CA ALA A 43 -12.15 -1.99 -18.41
C ALA A 43 -12.65 -2.52 -17.06
N GLN A 44 -12.02 -3.59 -16.59
CA GLN A 44 -12.36 -4.19 -15.30
C GLN A 44 -11.87 -3.20 -14.26
N GLU A 45 -12.78 -2.38 -13.73
CA GLU A 45 -12.48 -1.42 -12.70
C GLU A 45 -11.96 -2.16 -11.45
N ALA A 46 -11.02 -1.55 -10.75
CA ALA A 46 -10.57 -2.07 -9.46
C ALA A 46 -11.80 -2.20 -8.55
N ALA A 47 -12.00 -3.39 -7.96
CA ALA A 47 -13.10 -3.58 -7.04
C ALA A 47 -12.90 -2.67 -5.82
N THR A 48 -13.84 -1.76 -5.61
CA THR A 48 -13.79 -0.77 -4.53
C THR A 48 -15.11 -0.75 -3.77
N SER A 49 -15.04 -0.46 -2.48
CA SER A 49 -16.24 -0.12 -1.72
C SER A 49 -16.74 1.28 -2.06
N LEU A 50 -17.94 1.61 -1.62
CA LEU A 50 -18.38 3.00 -1.55
C LEU A 50 -17.51 3.78 -0.54
N TRP A 51 -17.42 5.10 -0.73
CA TRP A 51 -16.79 6.00 0.22
C TRP A 51 -17.64 6.20 1.47
N SER A 52 -17.04 5.97 2.63
CA SER A 52 -17.53 6.49 3.90
C SER A 52 -17.00 7.92 4.07
N LYS A 53 -17.87 8.89 3.98
CA LYS A 53 -17.51 10.32 4.00
C LYS A 53 -17.70 10.90 5.39
N GLY A 54 -16.67 11.58 5.90
CA GLY A 54 -16.68 12.45 7.06
C GLY A 54 -16.35 13.88 6.69
N ASP A 55 -16.29 14.78 7.68
CA ASP A 55 -16.10 16.22 7.45
C ASP A 55 -14.73 16.56 6.85
N TYR A 56 -13.66 15.91 7.33
CA TYR A 56 -12.26 16.20 6.95
C TYR A 56 -11.55 15.00 6.35
N SER A 57 -12.23 13.88 6.21
CA SER A 57 -11.67 12.68 5.59
C SER A 57 -12.75 11.79 5.00
N SER A 58 -12.34 10.94 4.09
CA SER A 58 -13.17 9.87 3.54
C SER A 58 -12.34 8.60 3.51
N LEU A 59 -12.97 7.44 3.74
CA LEU A 59 -12.32 6.16 3.63
C LEU A 59 -13.10 5.20 2.73
N ARG A 60 -12.41 4.27 2.11
CA ARG A 60 -12.98 3.11 1.41
C ARG A 60 -12.01 1.93 1.40
N LEU A 61 -12.51 0.78 1.00
CA LEU A 61 -11.70 -0.40 0.67
C LEU A 61 -11.44 -0.43 -0.84
N ILE A 62 -10.23 -0.80 -1.23
CA ILE A 62 -9.83 -1.03 -2.62
C ILE A 62 -9.20 -2.40 -2.74
N ALA A 63 -9.57 -3.21 -3.73
CA ALA A 63 -8.93 -4.49 -4.00
C ALA A 63 -7.83 -4.37 -5.04
N GLY A 64 -6.80 -5.16 -4.89
CA GLY A 64 -5.77 -5.41 -5.88
C GLY A 64 -5.80 -6.86 -6.38
N PRO A 65 -4.91 -7.22 -7.31
CA PRO A 65 -4.76 -8.59 -7.77
C PRO A 65 -4.46 -9.55 -6.62
N THR A 66 -5.00 -10.76 -6.70
CA THR A 66 -4.66 -11.83 -5.76
C THR A 66 -3.17 -12.12 -5.83
N ALA A 67 -2.53 -12.20 -4.67
CA ALA A 67 -1.11 -12.54 -4.60
C ALA A 67 -0.86 -14.00 -5.04
N PRO A 68 0.35 -14.35 -5.53
CA PRO A 68 0.70 -15.73 -5.89
C PRO A 68 0.51 -16.73 -4.73
N SER A 69 0.54 -16.27 -3.49
CA SER A 69 0.26 -17.06 -2.27
C SER A 69 -1.23 -17.37 -2.06
N GLY A 70 -2.13 -16.93 -2.94
CA GLY A 70 -3.59 -17.04 -2.79
C GLY A 70 -4.22 -16.02 -1.83
N LYS A 71 -3.42 -15.14 -1.21
CA LYS A 71 -3.95 -14.07 -0.36
C LYS A 71 -4.54 -12.95 -1.21
N GLN A 72 -5.69 -12.43 -0.81
CA GLN A 72 -6.30 -11.25 -1.40
C GLN A 72 -5.54 -10.00 -0.94
N ARG A 73 -5.19 -9.12 -1.88
CA ARG A 73 -4.58 -7.81 -1.62
C ARG A 73 -5.67 -6.77 -1.55
N VAL A 74 -5.76 -6.07 -0.44
CA VAL A 74 -6.77 -5.03 -0.19
C VAL A 74 -6.08 -3.83 0.42
N GLY A 75 -6.57 -2.62 0.19
CA GLY A 75 -6.12 -1.40 0.84
C GLY A 75 -7.26 -0.70 1.57
N VAL A 76 -6.97 -0.17 2.75
CA VAL A 76 -7.82 0.83 3.40
C VAL A 76 -7.32 2.19 2.94
N GLU A 77 -8.05 2.79 2.02
CA GLU A 77 -7.74 4.11 1.47
C GLU A 77 -8.40 5.20 2.32
N ILE A 78 -7.59 6.10 2.87
CA ILE A 78 -8.02 7.27 3.63
C ILE A 78 -7.53 8.50 2.87
N VAL A 79 -8.45 9.38 2.50
CA VAL A 79 -8.15 10.67 1.87
C VAL A 79 -8.61 11.77 2.82
N MET A 80 -7.73 12.70 3.11
CA MET A 80 -7.97 13.78 4.06
C MET A 80 -8.05 15.13 3.34
N ALA A 81 -8.71 16.08 3.96
CA ALA A 81 -8.72 17.47 3.52
C ALA A 81 -7.29 18.06 3.47
N PRO A 82 -7.03 19.08 2.64
CA PRO A 82 -5.72 19.71 2.56
C PRO A 82 -5.21 20.17 3.94
N GLY A 83 -3.96 19.83 4.26
CA GLY A 83 -3.31 20.14 5.53
C GLY A 83 -3.59 19.15 6.67
N TYR A 84 -4.58 18.27 6.50
CA TYR A 84 -4.89 17.25 7.51
C TYR A 84 -3.95 16.05 7.41
N LYS A 85 -3.65 15.46 8.58
CA LYS A 85 -2.88 14.23 8.77
C LYS A 85 -3.70 13.20 9.56
N THR A 86 -3.36 11.94 9.42
CA THR A 86 -3.82 10.84 10.29
C THR A 86 -2.62 10.10 10.85
N TYR A 87 -2.86 9.18 11.78
CA TYR A 87 -1.82 8.61 12.61
C TYR A 87 -1.40 7.20 12.18
N TRP A 88 -0.13 6.89 12.44
CA TRP A 88 0.43 5.57 12.35
C TRP A 88 0.04 4.70 13.56
N ARG A 89 0.35 3.40 13.52
CA ARG A 89 0.09 2.46 14.64
C ARG A 89 0.80 2.85 15.94
N SER A 90 1.92 3.56 15.84
CA SER A 90 2.64 4.17 16.96
C SER A 90 2.72 5.68 16.72
N PRO A 91 1.75 6.45 17.24
CA PRO A 91 1.44 7.79 16.75
C PRO A 91 2.31 8.90 17.32
N GLY A 92 3.28 8.60 18.21
CA GLY A 92 4.09 9.59 18.92
C GLY A 92 3.40 10.14 20.16
N ASP A 93 3.85 11.32 20.63
CA ASP A 93 3.47 11.86 21.94
C ASP A 93 1.99 12.23 22.06
N PHE A 94 1.37 12.70 20.97
CA PHE A 94 0.03 13.30 20.97
C PHE A 94 -0.93 12.66 19.96
N GLY A 95 -0.58 11.51 19.42
CA GLY A 95 -1.40 10.86 18.40
C GLY A 95 -2.39 9.85 18.97
N VAL A 96 -3.42 9.53 18.18
CA VAL A 96 -4.38 8.48 18.48
C VAL A 96 -4.25 7.39 17.43
N PRO A 97 -3.81 6.17 17.79
CA PRO A 97 -3.65 5.10 16.83
C PRO A 97 -5.02 4.66 16.28
N PRO A 98 -5.13 4.36 14.97
CA PRO A 98 -6.38 3.87 14.42
C PRO A 98 -6.69 2.44 14.90
N VAL A 99 -7.97 2.19 15.17
CA VAL A 99 -8.50 0.92 15.63
C VAL A 99 -9.38 0.30 14.55
N PHE A 100 -8.98 -0.86 14.05
CA PHE A 100 -9.67 -1.62 13.00
C PHE A 100 -10.55 -2.69 13.62
N ASP A 101 -11.84 -2.64 13.37
CA ASP A 101 -12.79 -3.71 13.68
C ASP A 101 -13.25 -4.39 12.39
N TRP A 102 -12.89 -5.67 12.24
CA TRP A 102 -13.25 -6.53 11.12
C TRP A 102 -14.29 -7.60 11.50
N SER A 103 -14.90 -7.50 12.68
CA SER A 103 -15.78 -8.53 13.25
C SER A 103 -17.00 -8.86 12.39
N GLY A 104 -17.43 -7.92 11.52
CA GLY A 104 -18.53 -8.14 10.57
C GLY A 104 -18.14 -8.88 9.29
N SER A 105 -16.87 -9.25 9.12
CA SER A 105 -16.36 -9.91 7.91
C SER A 105 -16.72 -11.40 7.89
N ALA A 106 -16.80 -11.98 6.68
CA ALA A 106 -17.08 -13.39 6.47
C ALA A 106 -16.03 -14.05 5.57
N ASN A 107 -15.78 -15.35 5.81
CA ASN A 107 -14.79 -16.17 5.13
C ASN A 107 -13.36 -15.62 5.23
N VAL A 108 -12.98 -15.00 6.36
CA VAL A 108 -11.64 -14.51 6.67
C VAL A 108 -10.94 -15.51 7.58
N GLY A 109 -9.93 -16.21 7.07
CA GLY A 109 -9.09 -17.15 7.83
C GLY A 109 -7.84 -16.48 8.44
N GLY A 110 -7.54 -15.25 8.04
CA GLY A 110 -6.46 -14.44 8.58
C GLY A 110 -6.39 -13.08 7.89
N LEU A 111 -5.99 -12.07 8.64
CA LEU A 111 -5.87 -10.70 8.18
C LEU A 111 -4.59 -10.09 8.76
N ASP A 112 -3.78 -9.48 7.89
CA ASP A 112 -2.52 -8.84 8.26
C ASP A 112 -2.50 -7.40 7.75
N VAL A 113 -2.39 -6.44 8.68
CA VAL A 113 -2.32 -5.01 8.39
C VAL A 113 -0.86 -4.62 8.17
N ARG A 114 -0.53 -4.14 6.99
CA ARG A 114 0.82 -3.80 6.59
C ARG A 114 0.96 -2.28 6.50
N TRP A 115 1.73 -1.72 7.41
CA TRP A 115 1.83 -0.27 7.56
C TRP A 115 2.91 0.31 6.66
N PRO A 116 2.59 1.26 5.75
CA PRO A 116 3.61 2.04 5.06
C PRO A 116 4.52 2.76 6.05
N ALA A 117 5.76 3.02 5.68
CA ALA A 117 6.67 3.80 6.51
C ALA A 117 6.10 5.22 6.73
N PRO A 118 5.96 5.67 7.99
CA PRO A 118 5.30 6.92 8.30
C PRO A 118 6.21 8.14 8.12
N GLU A 119 5.63 9.32 8.34
CA GLU A 119 6.34 10.59 8.50
C GLU A 119 6.23 11.09 9.94
N ARG A 120 7.22 11.86 10.38
CA ARG A 120 7.23 12.56 11.65
C ARG A 120 6.80 14.01 11.42
N PHE A 121 5.87 14.48 12.23
CA PHE A 121 5.39 15.86 12.24
C PHE A 121 5.71 16.47 13.59
N GLU A 122 6.40 17.61 13.60
CA GLU A 122 6.83 18.30 14.81
C GLU A 122 6.08 19.62 14.96
N ASP A 123 5.73 19.94 16.17
CA ASP A 123 5.22 21.24 16.58
C ASP A 123 5.78 21.64 17.95
N ALA A 124 5.36 22.79 18.49
CA ALA A 124 5.88 23.31 19.75
C ALA A 124 5.57 22.41 20.97
N SER A 125 4.62 21.47 20.85
CA SER A 125 4.16 20.59 21.92
C SER A 125 4.89 19.26 21.95
N GLY A 126 5.54 18.86 20.84
CA GLY A 126 6.21 17.60 20.65
C GLY A 126 6.11 17.08 19.22
N TYR A 127 5.95 15.76 19.03
CA TYR A 127 5.84 15.20 17.70
C TYR A 127 4.71 14.17 17.59
N SER A 128 4.21 14.02 16.38
CA SER A 128 3.30 12.95 16.01
C SER A 128 3.83 12.19 14.79
N VAL A 129 3.37 10.95 14.60
CA VAL A 129 3.82 10.05 13.54
C VAL A 129 2.61 9.57 12.75
N GLY A 130 2.65 9.70 11.43
CA GLY A 130 1.50 9.34 10.59
C GLY A 130 1.67 9.67 9.12
N TYR A 131 0.58 10.12 8.49
CA TYR A 131 0.48 10.37 7.05
C TYR A 131 -0.28 11.66 6.80
N ILE A 132 0.14 12.42 5.79
CA ILE A 132 -0.51 13.68 5.39
C ILE A 132 -1.27 13.50 4.07
N GLY A 133 -2.45 14.11 3.97
CA GLY A 133 -3.26 14.19 2.75
C GLY A 133 -3.93 12.86 2.37
N GLU A 134 -3.17 11.80 2.14
CA GLU A 134 -3.72 10.48 1.82
C GLU A 134 -2.82 9.35 2.31
N VAL A 135 -3.42 8.20 2.58
CA VAL A 135 -2.73 6.93 2.80
C VAL A 135 -3.59 5.78 2.32
N VAL A 136 -2.96 4.76 1.77
CA VAL A 136 -3.56 3.43 1.62
C VAL A 136 -2.81 2.49 2.55
N ILE A 137 -3.50 1.89 3.50
CA ILE A 137 -2.93 0.89 4.42
C ILE A 137 -3.20 -0.49 3.81
N PRO A 138 -2.17 -1.19 3.29
CA PRO A 138 -2.34 -2.49 2.68
C PRO A 138 -2.76 -3.55 3.70
N ILE A 139 -3.71 -4.37 3.30
CA ILE A 139 -4.22 -5.50 4.08
C ILE A 139 -4.03 -6.77 3.27
N SER A 140 -3.39 -7.77 3.86
CA SER A 140 -3.27 -9.11 3.28
C SER A 140 -4.32 -10.03 3.91
N VAL A 141 -5.29 -10.47 3.12
CA VAL A 141 -6.42 -11.29 3.60
C VAL A 141 -6.26 -12.73 3.11
N LYS A 142 -6.21 -13.68 4.03
CA LYS A 142 -6.26 -15.12 3.73
C LYS A 142 -7.71 -15.60 3.81
N PRO A 143 -8.35 -16.06 2.72
CA PRO A 143 -9.65 -16.69 2.81
C PRO A 143 -9.62 -17.94 3.74
N ALA A 144 -10.67 -18.18 4.50
CA ALA A 144 -10.84 -19.42 5.26
C ALA A 144 -11.11 -20.59 4.30
N ASP A 145 -11.95 -20.34 3.28
CA ASP A 145 -12.24 -21.26 2.18
C ASP A 145 -11.99 -20.52 0.86
N PRO A 146 -10.95 -20.91 0.09
CA PRO A 146 -10.61 -20.24 -1.17
C PRO A 146 -11.66 -20.39 -2.28
N ALA A 147 -12.60 -21.36 -2.15
CA ALA A 147 -13.66 -21.59 -3.10
C ALA A 147 -14.90 -20.70 -2.86
N LYS A 148 -14.92 -19.95 -1.77
CA LYS A 148 -16.04 -19.08 -1.39
C LYS A 148 -15.66 -17.60 -1.44
N PRO A 149 -16.61 -16.71 -1.68
CA PRO A 149 -16.36 -15.28 -1.65
C PRO A 149 -15.96 -14.79 -0.25
N VAL A 150 -15.11 -13.77 -0.20
CA VAL A 150 -14.77 -13.07 1.03
C VAL A 150 -15.59 -11.79 1.11
N THR A 151 -16.26 -11.58 2.24
CA THR A 151 -16.88 -10.29 2.55
C THR A 151 -16.04 -9.59 3.61
N LEU A 152 -15.50 -8.42 3.29
CA LEU A 152 -14.84 -7.56 4.26
C LEU A 152 -15.81 -6.49 4.75
N VAL A 153 -15.90 -6.34 6.06
CA VAL A 153 -16.64 -5.25 6.73
C VAL A 153 -15.67 -4.62 7.71
N LEU A 154 -15.28 -3.39 7.40
CA LEU A 154 -14.41 -2.57 8.24
C LEU A 154 -15.23 -1.55 9.00
N LYS A 155 -15.02 -1.45 10.30
CA LYS A 155 -15.28 -0.24 11.09
C LYS A 155 -13.95 0.29 11.57
N LEU A 156 -13.67 1.56 11.27
CA LEU A 156 -12.42 2.20 11.63
C LEU A 156 -12.68 3.38 12.53
N ASP A 157 -12.16 3.33 13.76
CA ASP A 157 -12.05 4.49 14.65
C ASP A 157 -10.64 5.06 14.49
N TYR A 158 -10.54 6.33 14.13
CA TYR A 158 -9.26 7.02 13.89
C TYR A 158 -9.37 8.50 14.24
N ALA A 159 -8.31 9.25 14.03
CA ALA A 159 -8.36 10.70 14.17
C ALA A 159 -7.69 11.38 12.98
N VAL A 160 -8.19 12.56 12.64
CA VAL A 160 -7.57 13.47 11.68
C VAL A 160 -7.20 14.76 12.36
N CYS A 161 -6.09 15.37 11.99
CA CYS A 161 -5.54 16.51 12.71
C CYS A 161 -4.90 17.51 11.72
N GLU A 162 -5.28 18.75 11.83
CA GLU A 162 -4.53 19.88 11.26
C GLU A 162 -3.89 20.65 12.43
N LYS A 163 -4.64 21.49 13.12
CA LYS A 163 -4.26 22.18 14.37
C LYS A 163 -4.90 21.54 15.59
N ILE A 164 -6.08 20.97 15.42
CA ILE A 164 -6.86 20.28 16.45
C ILE A 164 -7.13 18.87 15.95
N CYS A 165 -6.98 17.87 16.84
CA CYS A 165 -7.28 16.47 16.54
C CYS A 165 -8.78 16.22 16.68
N ILE A 166 -9.39 15.72 15.62
CA ILE A 166 -10.81 15.43 15.51
C ILE A 166 -10.99 13.92 15.38
N PRO A 167 -11.69 13.27 16.33
CA PRO A 167 -12.06 11.87 16.19
C PRO A 167 -12.91 11.66 14.94
N ALA A 168 -12.63 10.62 14.19
CA ALA A 168 -13.32 10.24 12.98
C ALA A 168 -13.67 8.75 13.01
N LYS A 169 -14.79 8.40 12.39
CA LYS A 169 -15.25 7.03 12.21
C LYS A 169 -15.60 6.80 10.76
N GLY A 170 -15.32 5.61 10.28
CA GLY A 170 -15.72 5.23 8.94
C GLY A 170 -16.05 3.74 8.85
N GLU A 171 -16.96 3.42 7.96
CA GLU A 171 -17.37 2.05 7.67
C GLU A 171 -17.25 1.77 6.18
N ALA A 172 -16.72 0.59 5.82
CA ALA A 172 -16.62 0.18 4.44
C ALA A 172 -16.89 -1.31 4.28
N ARG A 173 -17.53 -1.70 3.17
CA ARG A 173 -17.83 -3.08 2.86
C ARG A 173 -17.35 -3.41 1.45
N LEU A 174 -16.62 -4.52 1.32
CA LEU A 174 -16.09 -4.99 0.04
C LEU A 174 -16.37 -6.47 -0.12
N TRP A 175 -16.84 -6.85 -1.31
CA TRP A 175 -17.07 -8.22 -1.70
C TRP A 175 -15.98 -8.66 -2.69
N LEU A 176 -15.36 -9.81 -2.45
CA LEU A 176 -14.30 -10.38 -3.27
C LEU A 176 -14.72 -11.77 -3.75
N GLU A 177 -14.94 -11.91 -5.04
CA GLU A 177 -15.32 -13.19 -5.66
C GLU A 177 -14.12 -14.14 -5.73
N PRO A 178 -14.33 -15.46 -5.51
CA PRO A 178 -13.28 -16.45 -5.66
C PRO A 178 -12.86 -16.56 -7.14
N GLY A 179 -11.55 -16.63 -7.38
CA GLY A 179 -10.99 -16.76 -8.74
C GLY A 179 -11.08 -15.50 -9.62
N VAL A 180 -11.75 -14.44 -9.15
CA VAL A 180 -11.76 -13.16 -9.85
C VAL A 180 -10.58 -12.32 -9.38
N THR A 181 -9.67 -12.03 -10.30
CA THR A 181 -8.53 -11.15 -10.01
C THR A 181 -8.96 -9.71 -10.29
N ALA A 182 -9.00 -8.90 -9.25
CA ALA A 182 -9.20 -7.45 -9.40
C ALA A 182 -8.07 -6.83 -10.24
N VAL A 183 -8.41 -5.78 -10.97
CA VAL A 183 -7.39 -5.01 -11.71
C VAL A 183 -6.47 -4.33 -10.69
N SER A 184 -5.22 -4.18 -11.07
CA SER A 184 -4.23 -3.46 -10.27
C SER A 184 -4.72 -2.05 -9.92
N SER A 185 -4.52 -1.67 -8.66
CA SER A 185 -4.74 -0.32 -8.18
C SER A 185 -3.39 0.37 -8.01
N PRO A 186 -3.03 1.35 -8.87
CA PRO A 186 -1.75 2.06 -8.75
C PRO A 186 -1.54 2.72 -7.38
N ARG A 187 -2.64 3.11 -6.72
CA ARG A 187 -2.56 3.66 -5.35
C ARG A 187 -2.18 2.59 -4.34
N LEU A 188 -2.81 1.42 -4.38
CA LEU A 188 -2.47 0.32 -3.49
C LEU A 188 -1.01 -0.09 -3.68
N GLU A 189 -0.56 -0.25 -4.92
CA GLU A 189 0.82 -0.62 -5.24
C GLU A 189 1.83 0.38 -4.71
N ARG A 190 1.61 1.67 -4.94
CA ARG A 190 2.48 2.73 -4.43
C ARG A 190 2.65 2.68 -2.91
N PHE A 191 1.61 2.38 -2.15
CA PHE A 191 1.70 2.29 -0.69
C PHE A 191 2.21 0.93 -0.22
N GLU A 192 2.02 -0.15 -0.97
CA GLU A 192 2.67 -1.44 -0.70
C GLU A 192 4.19 -1.36 -0.83
N GLU A 193 4.70 -0.60 -1.80
CA GLU A 193 6.14 -0.33 -1.96
C GLU A 193 6.74 0.45 -0.77
N GLN A 194 5.92 1.23 -0.08
CA GLN A 194 6.31 1.99 1.11
C GLN A 194 6.28 1.15 2.40
N VAL A 195 5.72 -0.07 2.37
CA VAL A 195 5.75 -0.97 3.54
C VAL A 195 7.18 -1.39 3.80
N PRO A 196 7.70 -1.23 5.04
CA PRO A 196 9.06 -1.60 5.37
C PRO A 196 9.35 -3.07 5.08
N ASN A 197 10.50 -3.33 4.47
CA ASN A 197 10.97 -4.69 4.26
C ASN A 197 11.47 -5.27 5.58
N ALA A 198 11.01 -6.47 5.94
CA ALA A 198 11.53 -7.18 7.10
C ALA A 198 12.99 -7.57 6.87
N VAL A 199 13.87 -7.18 7.79
CA VAL A 199 15.30 -7.47 7.74
C VAL A 199 15.79 -8.00 9.08
N LYS A 200 16.90 -8.73 9.06
CA LYS A 200 17.66 -9.09 10.26
C LYS A 200 18.73 -8.03 10.55
N ILE A 201 19.22 -8.00 11.77
CA ILE A 201 20.42 -7.23 12.13
C ILE A 201 21.59 -7.74 11.27
N GLY A 202 22.30 -6.80 10.66
CA GLY A 202 23.42 -7.07 9.78
C GLY A 202 23.38 -6.24 8.49
N PRO A 203 24.37 -6.43 7.61
CA PRO A 203 24.47 -5.69 6.36
C PRO A 203 23.40 -6.15 5.34
N ASN A 204 22.77 -5.20 4.68
CA ASN A 204 21.93 -5.37 3.50
C ASN A 204 22.64 -4.76 2.28
N LYS A 205 22.49 -5.38 1.13
CA LYS A 205 23.14 -4.93 -0.09
C LYS A 205 22.44 -3.73 -0.73
N ASP A 206 21.12 -3.82 -0.86
CA ASP A 206 20.33 -2.90 -1.70
C ASP A 206 19.33 -2.05 -0.88
N LYS A 207 19.41 -2.08 0.46
CA LYS A 207 18.50 -1.41 1.37
C LYS A 207 19.28 -0.87 2.57
N PRO A 208 18.70 0.05 3.36
CA PRO A 208 19.31 0.45 4.62
C PRO A 208 19.62 -0.75 5.51
N SER A 209 20.73 -0.71 6.22
CA SER A 209 21.19 -1.75 7.14
C SER A 209 21.03 -1.29 8.58
N ILE A 210 20.54 -2.17 9.44
CA ILE A 210 20.61 -2.03 10.89
C ILE A 210 21.73 -2.97 11.35
N LEU A 211 22.93 -2.41 11.54
CA LEU A 211 24.14 -3.19 11.79
C LEU A 211 24.25 -3.65 13.25
N ASP A 212 23.77 -2.83 14.18
CA ASP A 212 23.77 -3.10 15.63
C ASP A 212 22.63 -2.35 16.30
N ALA A 213 22.12 -2.91 17.38
CA ALA A 213 21.10 -2.31 18.22
C ALA A 213 21.36 -2.69 19.69
N LYS A 214 21.46 -1.71 20.58
CA LYS A 214 21.69 -1.97 22.01
C LYS A 214 21.14 -0.85 22.88
N ILE A 215 20.77 -1.20 24.10
CA ILE A 215 20.46 -0.24 25.13
C ILE A 215 21.76 0.17 25.80
N ALA A 216 22.01 1.48 25.85
CA ALA A 216 23.14 2.05 26.55
C ALA A 216 22.67 2.84 27.76
N GLU A 217 23.43 2.79 28.87
CA GLU A 217 23.20 3.68 29.97
C GLU A 217 23.52 5.11 29.52
N GLY A 218 22.59 6.04 29.80
CA GLY A 218 22.77 7.47 29.59
C GLY A 218 23.15 8.15 30.93
N SER A 219 23.39 9.45 30.88
CA SER A 219 23.53 10.29 32.11
C SER A 219 22.20 10.47 32.87
N GLY A 220 21.14 9.78 32.46
CA GLY A 220 19.77 9.76 32.98
C GLY A 220 19.05 8.52 32.49
N ASP A 221 17.99 8.70 31.73
CA ASP A 221 17.24 7.58 31.15
C ASP A 221 18.07 6.76 30.15
N PRO A 222 17.84 5.44 30.06
CA PRO A 222 18.48 4.58 29.06
C PRO A 222 18.18 5.08 27.65
N VAL A 223 19.13 4.86 26.76
CA VAL A 223 19.00 5.22 25.35
C VAL A 223 19.17 3.99 24.47
N LEU A 224 18.32 3.86 23.47
CA LEU A 224 18.54 2.92 22.38
C LEU A 224 19.58 3.52 21.43
N LYS A 225 20.68 2.82 21.24
CA LYS A 225 21.72 3.17 20.26
C LYS A 225 21.69 2.19 19.12
N LEU A 226 21.56 2.70 17.91
CA LEU A 226 21.59 1.92 16.67
C LEU A 226 22.81 2.30 15.85
N VAL A 227 23.40 1.32 15.18
CA VAL A 227 24.40 1.53 14.13
C VAL A 227 23.74 1.23 12.80
N LEU A 228 23.59 2.24 11.97
CA LEU A 228 22.89 2.15 10.69
C LEU A 228 23.87 2.41 9.53
N ARG A 229 23.52 1.93 8.35
CA ARG A 229 24.18 2.30 7.09
C ARG A 229 23.14 2.46 6.00
N ALA A 230 23.22 3.53 5.22
CA ALA A 230 22.42 3.69 4.01
C ALA A 230 22.83 2.64 2.96
N SER A 231 21.94 2.35 2.00
CA SER A 231 22.34 1.65 0.76
C SER A 231 23.28 2.56 -0.07
N PRO A 232 24.04 2.02 -1.05
CA PRO A 232 25.04 2.79 -1.77
C PRO A 232 24.55 4.12 -2.36
N ASP A 233 23.34 4.11 -2.98
CA ASP A 233 22.72 5.30 -3.59
C ASP A 233 21.49 5.77 -2.80
N GLY A 234 21.44 5.50 -1.49
CA GLY A 234 20.27 5.69 -0.66
C GLY A 234 20.50 6.65 0.52
N SER A 235 19.50 6.68 1.39
CA SER A 235 19.49 7.49 2.59
C SER A 235 18.96 6.71 3.81
N VAL A 236 19.24 7.25 4.99
CA VAL A 236 18.51 7.01 6.24
C VAL A 236 17.91 8.34 6.64
N ASP A 237 16.58 8.46 6.56
CA ASP A 237 15.88 9.73 6.75
C ASP A 237 15.33 9.86 8.17
N ASP A 238 14.78 8.78 8.76
CA ASP A 238 14.24 8.75 10.13
C ASP A 238 14.26 7.34 10.70
N VAL A 239 14.10 7.25 12.02
CA VAL A 239 14.00 6.00 12.79
C VAL A 239 12.80 6.06 13.70
N PHE A 240 11.97 5.02 13.66
CA PHE A 240 10.84 4.84 14.57
C PHE A 240 11.06 3.60 15.40
N VAL A 241 10.78 3.72 16.70
CA VAL A 241 10.97 2.65 17.68
C VAL A 241 9.64 2.39 18.38
N GLU A 242 9.29 1.12 18.48
CA GLU A 242 8.12 0.65 19.22
C GLU A 242 8.58 -0.35 20.27
N GLY A 243 8.07 -0.21 21.47
CA GLY A 243 8.23 -1.15 22.56
C GLY A 243 6.88 -1.68 23.03
N PRO A 244 6.82 -2.54 24.05
CA PRO A 244 5.57 -3.09 24.56
C PRO A 244 4.74 -2.06 25.32
N GLY A 245 3.41 -2.14 25.18
CA GLY A 245 2.48 -1.35 25.99
C GLY A 245 2.66 0.17 25.85
N SER A 246 2.78 0.85 26.97
CA SER A 246 2.87 2.31 27.07
C SER A 246 4.29 2.88 26.98
N TRP A 247 5.22 2.14 26.35
CA TRP A 247 6.58 2.66 26.18
C TRP A 247 6.57 3.84 25.19
N SER A 248 7.28 4.89 25.53
CA SER A 248 7.43 6.10 24.73
C SER A 248 8.90 6.37 24.41
N PHE A 249 9.15 6.87 23.20
CA PHE A 249 10.48 7.07 22.65
C PHE A 249 10.60 8.49 22.11
N GLY A 250 11.68 9.17 22.45
CA GLY A 250 11.96 10.49 21.92
C GLY A 250 12.36 10.46 20.44
N LYS A 251 12.47 11.64 19.86
CA LYS A 251 13.00 11.82 18.51
C LYS A 251 14.41 11.25 18.39
N PRO A 252 14.74 10.49 17.31
CA PRO A 252 16.09 10.01 17.08
C PRO A 252 17.04 11.16 16.76
N VAL A 253 18.25 11.08 17.30
CA VAL A 253 19.38 11.93 16.91
C VAL A 253 20.28 11.11 15.99
N LEU A 254 20.33 11.47 14.71
CA LEU A 254 21.16 10.82 13.70
C LEU A 254 22.51 11.53 13.57
N ARG A 255 23.61 10.80 13.71
CA ARG A 255 24.98 11.33 13.61
C ARG A 255 25.79 10.49 12.60
N PRO A 256 26.03 11.01 11.39
CA PRO A 256 26.94 10.38 10.43
C PRO A 256 28.35 10.21 11.00
N GLN A 257 29.00 9.09 10.66
CA GLN A 257 30.35 8.75 11.08
C GLN A 257 31.30 8.74 9.88
N PRO A 258 32.62 8.92 10.08
CA PRO A 258 33.62 8.93 8.99
C PRO A 258 33.70 7.60 8.20
N ASP A 259 33.30 6.47 8.79
CA ASP A 259 33.27 5.14 8.16
C ASP A 259 31.99 4.87 7.35
N GLY A 260 31.16 5.90 7.12
CA GLY A 260 29.90 5.81 6.39
C GLY A 260 28.74 5.19 7.18
N THR A 261 28.94 4.88 8.46
CA THR A 261 27.83 4.49 9.34
C THR A 261 27.09 5.72 9.89
N ILE A 262 25.91 5.50 10.46
CA ILE A 262 25.10 6.51 11.12
C ILE A 262 24.76 5.98 12.51
N ILE A 263 25.14 6.71 13.54
CA ILE A 263 24.70 6.41 14.89
C ILE A 263 23.37 7.10 15.15
N ALA A 264 22.32 6.31 15.35
CA ALA A 264 21.03 6.81 15.80
C ALA A 264 20.90 6.59 17.31
N THR A 265 20.55 7.65 18.04
CA THR A 265 20.31 7.60 19.49
C THR A 265 18.88 8.00 19.76
N VAL A 266 18.12 7.13 20.43
CA VAL A 266 16.70 7.33 20.76
C VAL A 266 16.55 7.23 22.29
N LYS A 267 16.05 8.29 22.92
CA LYS A 267 15.73 8.26 24.35
C LYS A 267 14.49 7.42 24.60
N MET A 268 14.47 6.65 25.67
CA MET A 268 13.28 5.99 26.19
C MET A 268 12.63 6.93 27.21
N SER A 269 11.63 7.70 26.74
CA SER A 269 11.00 8.79 27.51
C SER A 269 10.13 8.25 28.64
N GLU A 270 9.39 7.15 28.38
CA GLU A 270 8.58 6.47 29.38
C GLU A 270 8.78 4.96 29.26
N ARG A 271 8.93 4.32 30.39
CA ARG A 271 8.98 2.86 30.55
C ARG A 271 8.55 2.45 31.95
N PRO A 272 8.03 1.23 32.18
CA PRO A 272 7.84 0.73 33.53
C PRO A 272 9.16 0.68 34.26
N LYS A 273 9.23 1.22 35.47
CA LYS A 273 10.45 1.22 36.33
C LYS A 273 10.95 -0.21 36.63
N SER A 274 10.03 -1.17 36.65
CA SER A 274 10.33 -2.59 36.85
C SER A 274 10.83 -3.32 35.59
N ALA A 275 10.86 -2.66 34.41
CA ALA A 275 11.33 -3.28 33.20
C ALA A 275 12.82 -3.58 33.30
N ALA A 276 13.18 -4.86 33.19
CA ALA A 276 14.54 -5.38 33.13
C ALA A 276 14.57 -6.68 32.33
N GLY A 277 15.74 -7.04 31.78
CA GLY A 277 15.92 -8.21 30.95
C GLY A 277 15.46 -8.04 29.51
N PRO A 278 15.23 -9.15 28.77
CA PRO A 278 14.88 -9.09 27.35
C PRO A 278 13.48 -8.51 27.13
N VAL A 279 13.40 -7.49 26.31
CA VAL A 279 12.15 -6.80 25.93
C VAL A 279 12.07 -6.72 24.42
N PRO A 280 10.89 -7.04 23.81
CA PRO A 280 10.70 -6.95 22.38
C PRO A 280 10.60 -5.51 21.89
N PHE A 281 11.33 -5.22 20.80
CA PHE A 281 11.30 -3.94 20.10
C PHE A 281 11.00 -4.16 18.62
N ILE A 282 10.34 -3.17 18.01
CA ILE A 282 10.24 -3.03 16.58
C ILE A 282 10.99 -1.75 16.20
N ILE A 283 11.92 -1.86 15.27
CA ILE A 283 12.70 -0.75 14.77
C ILE A 283 12.42 -0.60 13.28
N THR A 284 11.83 0.51 12.91
CA THR A 284 11.58 0.89 11.51
C THR A 284 12.55 2.00 11.12
N VAL A 285 13.35 1.76 10.08
CA VAL A 285 14.25 2.73 9.48
C VAL A 285 13.65 3.20 8.16
N ARG A 286 13.24 4.45 8.10
CA ARG A 286 12.83 5.10 6.86
C ARG A 286 14.04 5.55 6.09
N GLY A 287 14.06 5.27 4.80
CA GLY A 287 15.17 5.64 3.92
C GLY A 287 14.88 5.27 2.48
N LYS A 288 15.84 5.56 1.59
CA LYS A 288 15.77 5.21 0.17
C LYS A 288 16.75 4.08 -0.13
N PRO A 289 16.46 3.22 -1.11
CA PRO A 289 15.26 3.19 -1.95
C PRO A 289 14.01 2.65 -1.25
N ALA A 290 14.14 2.02 -0.07
CA ALA A 290 13.03 1.42 0.66
C ALA A 290 13.24 1.55 2.17
N ALA A 291 12.15 1.57 2.93
CA ALA A 291 12.20 1.41 4.38
C ALA A 291 12.47 -0.05 4.78
N VAL A 292 13.07 -0.24 5.95
CA VAL A 292 13.30 -1.56 6.54
C VAL A 292 12.76 -1.62 7.97
N GLU A 293 12.35 -2.80 8.41
CA GLU A 293 11.87 -3.05 9.77
C GLU A 293 12.53 -4.31 10.33
N THR A 294 12.93 -4.28 11.59
CA THR A 294 13.38 -5.44 12.34
C THR A 294 12.64 -5.57 13.65
N ARG A 295 12.46 -6.82 14.09
CA ARG A 295 11.93 -7.18 15.41
C ARG A 295 13.03 -7.93 16.15
N LEU A 296 13.33 -7.47 17.36
CA LEU A 296 14.39 -8.05 18.17
C LEU A 296 14.09 -7.87 19.66
N GLU A 297 14.73 -8.68 20.47
CA GLU A 297 14.75 -8.48 21.93
C GLU A 297 16.04 -7.77 22.33
N LEU A 298 15.91 -6.80 23.22
CA LEU A 298 17.04 -6.07 23.79
C LEU A 298 16.99 -6.15 25.32
N ASP A 299 18.12 -6.39 25.93
CA ASP A 299 18.24 -6.40 27.39
C ASP A 299 18.16 -5.00 27.95
N ILE A 300 17.17 -4.78 28.80
CA ILE A 300 17.02 -3.54 29.54
C ILE A 300 17.80 -3.65 30.85
N PRO A 301 18.76 -2.74 31.13
CA PRO A 301 19.43 -2.71 32.41
C PRO A 301 18.42 -2.43 33.52
N ALA A 302 18.58 -3.13 34.65
CA ALA A 302 17.78 -2.84 35.84
C ALA A 302 17.93 -1.38 36.24
N ALA A 303 16.85 -0.78 36.75
CA ALA A 303 16.92 0.58 37.27
C ALA A 303 17.94 0.61 38.43
N LYS A 304 18.84 1.58 38.40
CA LYS A 304 19.71 1.82 39.57
C LYS A 304 18.85 2.25 40.76
N PRO A 305 19.12 1.73 41.96
CA PRO A 305 18.37 2.07 43.17
C PRO A 305 18.48 3.54 43.54
#